data_d5a09da306c80091970cb06762eb3711
#
_entry.id   d5a09da306c80091970cb06762eb3711
#
_cell.length_a   1.000
_cell.length_b   1.000
_cell.length_c   1.000
_cell.angle_alpha   90.00
_cell.angle_beta   90.00
_cell.angle_gamma   90.00
#
_symmetry.space_group_name_H-M   'P 1'
#
loop_
_entity.id
_entity.type
_entity.pdbx_description
1 polymer ?
#
loop_
_entity_poly.entity_id
_entity_poly.type
_entity_poly.pdbx_seq_one_letter_code
_entity_poly.pdbx_strand_id
1 'polypeptide(L)'
;SYWALILGQCANGVTMVAGSYFIHPHKPKLTLINAKEQWHFSGWLIPQSILGYFRTQLDTIMVSSTFGKASLGSYHILKYLAFIPSSEILLPATQPLLVELNKTKNDATLFARQFNISFIGTMLFALPISGFMASQHQLIIYVFLGPNWVEYSELFACFSLLIPAFAILNQARRVLIVFGKTKHMLYYEVVSFFTIYGSLFLIGIDDLLLFGATRVGIENAICLSFLIYITSSYTGLRNCFRLLILSFPVLFAVILASLLVSIWDLNTQYKLLSLILNGAIFTGLYALMLGVIHYSIAEKTSEWKYIGALIKRSI
;
A
#
# COMPACT_ATOMS: atom_id res chain seq x y z
N SER A 1 -21.40 -17.00 -17.23
CA SER A 1 -20.52 -17.61 -18.27
C SER A 1 -19.15 -16.93 -18.20
N TYR A 2 -18.10 -17.71 -18.25
CA TYR A 2 -16.70 -17.24 -18.19
C TYR A 2 -16.36 -16.25 -19.31
N TRP A 3 -17.03 -16.32 -20.45
CA TRP A 3 -16.95 -15.34 -21.54
C TRP A 3 -17.39 -13.94 -21.14
N ALA A 4 -18.33 -13.80 -20.18
CA ALA A 4 -18.77 -12.48 -19.71
C ALA A 4 -17.63 -11.71 -19.01
N LEU A 5 -16.75 -12.41 -18.28
CA LEU A 5 -15.58 -11.80 -17.66
C LEU A 5 -14.56 -11.31 -18.70
N ILE A 6 -14.31 -12.13 -19.73
CA ILE A 6 -13.37 -11.76 -20.80
C ILE A 6 -13.90 -10.55 -21.58
N LEU A 7 -15.18 -10.59 -22.00
CA LEU A 7 -15.81 -9.49 -22.72
C LEU A 7 -15.86 -8.20 -21.88
N GLY A 8 -16.12 -8.33 -20.56
CA GLY A 8 -16.07 -7.20 -19.64
C GLY A 8 -14.69 -6.55 -19.56
N GLN A 9 -13.63 -7.35 -19.48
CA GLN A 9 -12.25 -6.84 -19.49
C GLN A 9 -11.87 -6.19 -20.81
N CYS A 10 -12.25 -6.79 -21.94
CA CYS A 10 -12.03 -6.20 -23.25
C CYS A 10 -12.79 -4.87 -23.42
N ALA A 11 -14.07 -4.84 -23.03
CA ALA A 11 -14.89 -3.63 -23.08
C ALA A 11 -14.30 -2.51 -22.21
N ASN A 12 -13.84 -2.84 -21.00
CA ASN A 12 -13.17 -1.87 -20.14
C ASN A 12 -11.90 -1.30 -20.80
N GLY A 13 -11.06 -2.14 -21.38
CA GLY A 13 -9.85 -1.70 -22.09
C GLY A 13 -10.17 -0.79 -23.28
N VAL A 14 -11.15 -1.15 -24.10
CA VAL A 14 -11.59 -0.34 -25.25
C VAL A 14 -12.16 1.00 -24.79
N THR A 15 -12.99 1.02 -23.75
CA THR A 15 -13.59 2.24 -23.20
C THR A 15 -12.53 3.18 -22.64
N MET A 16 -11.53 2.66 -21.91
CA MET A 16 -10.41 3.43 -21.38
C MET A 16 -9.59 4.09 -22.50
N VAL A 17 -9.25 3.33 -23.54
CA VAL A 17 -8.50 3.84 -24.69
C VAL A 17 -9.32 4.87 -25.44
N ALA A 18 -10.56 4.57 -25.83
CA ALA A 18 -11.43 5.50 -26.52
C ALA A 18 -11.65 6.78 -25.70
N GLY A 19 -11.98 6.65 -24.41
CA GLY A 19 -12.17 7.78 -23.51
C GLY A 19 -10.94 8.68 -23.40
N SER A 20 -9.73 8.11 -23.36
CA SER A 20 -8.49 8.89 -23.30
C SER A 20 -8.30 9.79 -24.54
N TYR A 21 -8.69 9.33 -25.72
CA TYR A 21 -8.61 10.14 -26.94
C TYR A 21 -9.70 11.22 -27.03
N PHE A 22 -10.84 11.02 -26.37
CA PHE A 22 -11.87 12.07 -26.26
C PHE A 22 -11.46 13.17 -25.29
N ILE A 23 -10.82 12.82 -24.18
CA ILE A 23 -10.44 13.78 -23.14
C ILE A 23 -9.15 14.54 -23.52
N HIS A 24 -8.21 13.88 -24.19
CA HIS A 24 -6.91 14.45 -24.54
C HIS A 24 -6.70 14.47 -26.06
N PRO A 25 -6.55 15.64 -26.68
CA PRO A 25 -6.43 15.77 -28.17
C PRO A 25 -5.06 15.28 -28.69
N HIS A 26 -4.20 14.71 -27.86
CA HIS A 26 -2.88 14.24 -28.27
C HIS A 26 -2.97 13.00 -29.14
N LYS A 27 -2.52 13.11 -30.40
CA LYS A 27 -2.37 11.97 -31.29
C LYS A 27 -0.95 11.43 -31.21
N PRO A 28 -0.74 10.21 -30.71
CA PRO A 28 0.60 9.61 -30.63
C PRO A 28 1.16 9.44 -32.04
N LYS A 29 2.37 9.93 -32.25
CA LYS A 29 3.14 9.69 -33.45
C LYS A 29 4.13 8.58 -33.19
N LEU A 30 4.13 7.54 -34.02
CA LEU A 30 5.16 6.50 -34.01
C LEU A 30 6.47 7.12 -34.49
N THR A 31 7.40 7.34 -33.58
CA THR A 31 8.73 7.88 -33.88
C THR A 31 9.77 7.13 -33.07
N LEU A 32 10.91 6.88 -33.69
CA LEU A 32 12.09 6.28 -33.02
C LEU A 32 13.06 7.36 -32.53
N ILE A 33 12.70 8.62 -32.58
CA ILE A 33 13.51 9.72 -32.02
C ILE A 33 13.63 9.49 -30.52
N ASN A 34 14.86 9.51 -30.00
CA ASN A 34 15.19 9.23 -28.60
C ASN A 34 14.86 7.81 -28.11
N ALA A 35 14.67 6.84 -29.01
CA ALA A 35 14.38 5.45 -28.66
C ALA A 35 15.44 4.86 -27.72
N LYS A 36 16.74 5.22 -27.87
CA LYS A 36 17.83 4.76 -27.03
C LYS A 36 17.68 5.22 -25.57
N GLU A 37 17.30 6.47 -25.33
CA GLU A 37 17.08 7.02 -23.99
C GLU A 37 15.85 6.39 -23.34
N GLN A 38 14.77 6.28 -24.11
CA GLN A 38 13.54 5.61 -23.64
C GLN A 38 13.81 4.14 -23.30
N TRP A 39 14.60 3.43 -24.11
CA TRP A 39 14.97 2.06 -23.87
C TRP A 39 15.84 1.92 -22.61
N HIS A 40 16.77 2.85 -22.38
CA HIS A 40 17.59 2.84 -21.17
C HIS A 40 16.76 2.98 -19.88
N PHE A 41 15.68 3.76 -19.93
CA PHE A 41 14.75 3.91 -18.82
C PHE A 41 13.78 2.72 -18.71
N SER A 42 13.10 2.39 -19.82
CA SER A 42 12.02 1.37 -19.84
C SER A 42 12.56 -0.06 -19.85
N GLY A 43 13.76 -0.28 -20.36
CA GLY A 43 14.36 -1.60 -20.46
C GLY A 43 14.54 -2.32 -19.11
N TRP A 44 14.68 -1.58 -18.03
CA TRP A 44 14.71 -2.15 -16.67
C TRP A 44 13.34 -2.43 -16.09
N LEU A 45 12.29 -1.77 -16.57
CA LEU A 45 10.91 -1.98 -16.11
C LEU A 45 10.32 -3.29 -16.63
N ILE A 46 10.74 -3.75 -17.82
CA ILE A 46 10.27 -5.01 -18.40
C ILE A 46 10.65 -6.22 -17.52
N PRO A 47 11.95 -6.50 -17.24
CA PRO A 47 12.34 -7.61 -16.38
C PRO A 47 11.79 -7.45 -14.94
N GLN A 48 11.67 -6.23 -14.44
CA GLN A 48 11.02 -5.96 -13.16
C GLN A 48 9.55 -6.40 -13.15
N SER A 49 8.78 -6.08 -14.20
CA SER A 49 7.37 -6.46 -14.31
C SER A 49 7.19 -7.98 -14.45
N ILE A 50 8.07 -8.61 -15.23
CA ILE A 50 8.09 -10.08 -15.41
C ILE A 50 8.37 -10.75 -14.05
N LEU A 51 9.38 -10.30 -13.32
CA LEU A 51 9.72 -10.88 -12.02
C LEU A 51 8.63 -10.63 -10.97
N GLY A 52 8.02 -9.45 -10.97
CA GLY A 52 6.87 -9.12 -10.12
C GLY A 52 5.66 -10.03 -10.41
N TYR A 53 5.41 -10.34 -11.69
CA TYR A 53 4.38 -11.30 -12.08
C TYR A 53 4.70 -12.70 -11.57
N PHE A 54 5.91 -13.21 -11.77
CA PHE A 54 6.33 -14.49 -11.23
C PHE A 54 6.22 -14.56 -9.72
N ARG A 55 6.58 -13.49 -9.01
CA ARG A 55 6.42 -13.39 -7.56
C ARG A 55 4.96 -13.56 -7.14
N THR A 56 4.02 -12.99 -7.87
CA THR A 56 2.58 -13.14 -7.59
C THR A 56 2.09 -14.57 -7.90
N GLN A 57 2.59 -15.17 -8.99
CA GLN A 57 2.20 -16.52 -9.39
C GLN A 57 2.76 -17.60 -8.46
N LEU A 58 3.94 -17.40 -7.89
CA LEU A 58 4.50 -18.35 -6.93
C LEU A 58 3.68 -18.46 -5.65
N ASP A 59 3.09 -17.36 -5.15
CA ASP A 59 2.11 -17.43 -4.06
C ASP A 59 0.99 -18.44 -4.42
N THR A 60 0.44 -18.33 -5.63
CA THR A 60 -0.61 -19.21 -6.15
C THR A 60 -0.17 -20.67 -6.21
N ILE A 61 1.03 -20.92 -6.74
CA ILE A 61 1.58 -22.28 -6.89
C ILE A 61 1.84 -22.90 -5.51
N MET A 62 2.48 -22.18 -4.61
CA MET A 62 2.80 -22.67 -3.27
C MET A 62 1.53 -22.97 -2.47
N VAL A 63 0.58 -22.03 -2.42
CA VAL A 63 -0.68 -22.25 -1.70
C VAL A 63 -1.48 -23.40 -2.30
N SER A 64 -1.56 -23.50 -3.62
CA SER A 64 -2.29 -24.58 -4.29
C SER A 64 -1.65 -25.96 -4.06
N SER A 65 -0.32 -26.05 -4.09
CA SER A 65 0.40 -27.31 -3.91
C SER A 65 0.42 -27.79 -2.47
N THR A 66 0.51 -26.87 -1.50
CA THR A 66 0.62 -27.22 -0.08
C THR A 66 -0.75 -27.39 0.59
N PHE A 67 -1.68 -26.46 0.34
CA PHE A 67 -2.97 -26.39 1.06
C PHE A 67 -4.18 -26.78 0.20
N GLY A 68 -3.98 -27.05 -1.08
CA GLY A 68 -5.03 -27.46 -2.01
C GLY A 68 -5.85 -26.29 -2.61
N LYS A 69 -6.76 -26.65 -3.55
CA LYS A 69 -7.50 -25.68 -4.36
C LYS A 69 -8.53 -24.85 -3.57
N ALA A 70 -9.14 -25.42 -2.54
CA ALA A 70 -10.11 -24.69 -1.71
C ALA A 70 -9.43 -23.56 -0.93
N SER A 71 -8.31 -23.86 -0.29
CA SER A 71 -7.48 -22.88 0.43
C SER A 71 -6.92 -21.80 -0.48
N LEU A 72 -6.61 -22.16 -1.75
CA LEU A 72 -6.21 -21.18 -2.75
C LEU A 72 -7.29 -20.14 -3.02
N GLY A 73 -8.56 -20.59 -3.12
CA GLY A 73 -9.70 -19.70 -3.31
C GLY A 73 -9.84 -18.70 -2.17
N SER A 74 -9.77 -19.19 -0.92
CA SER A 74 -9.83 -18.36 0.28
C SER A 74 -8.66 -17.38 0.34
N TYR A 75 -7.45 -17.84 0.10
CA TYR A 75 -6.24 -17.01 0.05
C TYR A 75 -6.38 -15.83 -0.93
N HIS A 76 -6.82 -16.11 -2.16
CA HIS A 76 -6.94 -15.09 -3.20
C HIS A 76 -8.02 -14.06 -2.91
N ILE A 77 -9.21 -14.50 -2.48
CA ILE A 77 -10.32 -13.56 -2.24
C ILE A 77 -10.05 -12.65 -1.06
N LEU A 78 -9.46 -13.18 0.01
CA LEU A 78 -9.10 -12.39 1.19
C LEU A 78 -7.97 -11.42 0.90
N LYS A 79 -6.93 -11.85 0.17
CA LYS A 79 -5.83 -10.99 -0.27
C LYS A 79 -6.34 -9.89 -1.21
N TYR A 80 -7.21 -10.21 -2.15
CA TYR A 80 -7.82 -9.23 -3.05
C TYR A 80 -8.65 -8.20 -2.27
N LEU A 81 -9.55 -8.66 -1.37
CA LEU A 81 -10.38 -7.78 -0.55
C LEU A 81 -9.52 -6.85 0.33
N ALA A 82 -8.47 -7.38 0.95
CA ALA A 82 -7.54 -6.59 1.74
C ALA A 82 -6.77 -5.54 0.90
N PHE A 83 -6.58 -5.80 -0.39
CA PHE A 83 -5.81 -4.91 -1.27
C PHE A 83 -6.62 -3.79 -1.93
N ILE A 84 -7.97 -3.92 -1.98
CA ILE A 84 -8.86 -2.91 -2.60
C ILE A 84 -8.57 -1.48 -2.15
N PRO A 85 -8.42 -1.15 -0.85
CA PRO A 85 -8.15 0.23 -0.45
C PRO A 85 -6.82 0.77 -0.97
N SER A 86 -5.83 -0.10 -1.16
CA SER A 86 -4.53 0.29 -1.72
C SER A 86 -4.62 0.59 -3.21
N SER A 87 -5.29 -0.26 -4.00
CA SER A 87 -5.39 -0.11 -5.46
C SER A 87 -6.36 0.99 -5.88
N GLU A 88 -7.53 1.06 -5.24
CA GLU A 88 -8.62 1.91 -5.68
C GLU A 88 -8.64 3.30 -5.03
N ILE A 89 -8.02 3.44 -3.84
CA ILE A 89 -8.03 4.70 -3.09
C ILE A 89 -6.63 5.28 -2.97
N LEU A 90 -5.70 4.57 -2.32
CA LEU A 90 -4.39 5.13 -1.99
C LEU A 90 -3.52 5.38 -3.23
N LEU A 91 -3.50 4.45 -4.17
CA LEU A 91 -2.66 4.58 -5.36
C LEU A 91 -3.09 5.77 -6.22
N PRO A 92 -4.37 5.94 -6.64
CA PRO A 92 -4.82 7.11 -7.39
C PRO A 92 -4.65 8.42 -6.62
N ALA A 93 -5.03 8.46 -5.33
CA ALA A 93 -4.93 9.66 -4.50
C ALA A 93 -3.49 10.17 -4.34
N THR A 94 -2.53 9.28 -4.41
CA THR A 94 -1.11 9.63 -4.25
C THR A 94 -0.35 9.87 -5.57
N GLN A 95 -0.97 9.69 -6.74
CA GLN A 95 -0.34 9.94 -8.05
C GLN A 95 0.20 11.39 -8.22
N PRO A 96 -0.53 12.45 -7.80
CA PRO A 96 -0.05 13.83 -7.96
C PRO A 96 1.26 14.11 -7.20
N LEU A 97 1.56 13.34 -6.14
CA LEU A 97 2.78 13.51 -5.33
C LEU A 97 4.06 13.27 -6.13
N LEU A 98 4.01 12.48 -7.20
CA LEU A 98 5.16 12.27 -8.10
C LEU A 98 5.55 13.58 -8.79
N VAL A 99 4.56 14.35 -9.25
CA VAL A 99 4.80 15.64 -9.92
C VAL A 99 5.43 16.64 -8.97
N GLU A 100 4.91 16.71 -7.74
CA GLU A 100 5.45 17.61 -6.71
C GLU A 100 6.89 17.25 -6.32
N LEU A 101 7.20 15.97 -6.17
CA LEU A 101 8.57 15.49 -5.91
C LEU A 101 9.51 15.85 -7.07
N ASN A 102 9.06 15.73 -8.31
CA ASN A 102 9.90 16.04 -9.48
C ASN A 102 10.26 17.53 -9.56
N LYS A 103 9.37 18.44 -9.11
CA LYS A 103 9.64 19.89 -9.07
C LYS A 103 10.80 20.24 -8.13
N THR A 104 11.00 19.47 -7.08
CA THR A 104 12.00 19.74 -6.04
C THR A 104 13.30 18.96 -6.18
N LYS A 105 13.46 18.13 -7.22
CA LYS A 105 14.58 17.19 -7.38
C LYS A 105 15.98 17.82 -7.39
N ASN A 106 16.08 19.10 -7.78
CA ASN A 106 17.36 19.81 -7.90
C ASN A 106 17.83 20.45 -6.58
N ASP A 107 16.98 20.49 -5.55
CA ASP A 107 17.32 20.98 -4.21
C ASP A 107 17.12 19.87 -3.20
N ALA A 108 18.22 19.34 -2.66
CA ALA A 108 18.19 18.19 -1.75
C ALA A 108 17.39 18.48 -0.45
N THR A 109 17.38 19.71 0.04
CA THR A 109 16.68 20.09 1.28
C THR A 109 15.17 20.20 1.06
N LEU A 110 14.77 20.83 -0.04
CA LEU A 110 13.38 20.92 -0.45
C LEU A 110 12.83 19.54 -0.83
N PHE A 111 13.61 18.73 -1.53
CA PHE A 111 13.23 17.37 -1.89
C PHE A 111 12.99 16.50 -0.65
N ALA A 112 13.92 16.50 0.32
CA ALA A 112 13.79 15.74 1.56
C ALA A 112 12.53 16.17 2.35
N ARG A 113 12.28 17.47 2.45
CA ARG A 113 11.08 18.01 3.11
C ARG A 113 9.79 17.57 2.40
N GLN A 114 9.75 17.73 1.06
CA GLN A 114 8.58 17.34 0.27
C GLN A 114 8.33 15.83 0.30
N PHE A 115 9.41 15.04 0.31
CA PHE A 115 9.32 13.60 0.49
C PHE A 115 8.72 13.23 1.86
N ASN A 116 9.18 13.87 2.95
CA ASN A 116 8.63 13.63 4.28
C ASN A 116 7.14 13.97 4.37
N ILE A 117 6.74 15.13 3.83
CA ILE A 117 5.32 15.55 3.79
C ILE A 117 4.48 14.54 3.01
N SER A 118 4.95 14.13 1.82
CA SER A 118 4.30 13.14 0.97
C SER A 118 4.18 11.78 1.68
N PHE A 119 5.22 11.34 2.35
CA PHE A 119 5.25 10.07 3.08
C PHE A 119 4.27 10.09 4.27
N ILE A 120 4.37 11.09 5.13
CA ILE A 120 3.46 11.23 6.29
C ILE A 120 2.02 11.34 5.80
N GLY A 121 1.75 12.17 4.78
CA GLY A 121 0.42 12.30 4.19
C GLY A 121 -0.15 10.96 3.70
N THR A 122 0.68 10.11 3.07
CA THR A 122 0.27 8.78 2.65
C THR A 122 0.01 7.85 3.85
N MET A 123 0.87 7.89 4.88
CA MET A 123 0.71 7.08 6.09
C MET A 123 -0.50 7.48 6.93
N LEU A 124 -0.91 8.75 6.91
CA LEU A 124 -2.14 9.24 7.57
C LEU A 124 -3.42 8.53 7.07
N PHE A 125 -3.40 7.97 5.88
CA PHE A 125 -4.51 7.18 5.33
C PHE A 125 -4.22 5.67 5.33
N ALA A 126 -3.00 5.26 4.96
CA ALA A 126 -2.65 3.85 4.85
C ALA A 126 -2.71 3.12 6.19
N LEU A 127 -2.16 3.72 7.25
CA LEU A 127 -2.12 3.10 8.57
C LEU A 127 -3.51 2.93 9.22
N PRO A 128 -4.40 3.96 9.26
CA PRO A 128 -5.72 3.77 9.85
C PRO A 128 -6.61 2.81 9.05
N ILE A 129 -6.54 2.82 7.72
CA ILE A 129 -7.26 1.83 6.91
C ILE A 129 -6.80 0.41 7.28
N SER A 130 -5.49 0.17 7.32
CA SER A 130 -4.92 -1.12 7.71
C SER A 130 -5.31 -1.52 9.14
N GLY A 131 -5.18 -0.59 10.10
CA GLY A 131 -5.50 -0.83 11.51
C GLY A 131 -6.98 -1.14 11.73
N PHE A 132 -7.88 -0.40 11.08
CA PHE A 132 -9.31 -0.68 11.13
C PHE A 132 -9.65 -2.06 10.54
N MET A 133 -9.10 -2.38 9.35
CA MET A 133 -9.34 -3.67 8.71
C MET A 133 -8.79 -4.83 9.54
N ALA A 134 -7.62 -4.65 10.16
CA ALA A 134 -7.03 -5.66 11.03
C ALA A 134 -7.80 -5.82 12.35
N SER A 135 -8.33 -4.74 12.94
CA SER A 135 -9.08 -4.81 14.20
C SER A 135 -10.51 -5.31 14.03
N GLN A 136 -11.16 -5.03 12.89
CA GLN A 136 -12.56 -5.39 12.62
C GLN A 136 -12.68 -6.50 11.56
N HIS A 137 -11.65 -7.35 11.43
CA HIS A 137 -11.55 -8.37 10.39
C HIS A 137 -12.76 -9.32 10.32
N GLN A 138 -13.26 -9.80 11.48
CA GLN A 138 -14.40 -10.73 11.54
C GLN A 138 -15.68 -10.07 11.02
N LEU A 139 -15.94 -8.83 11.45
CA LEU A 139 -17.12 -8.09 11.06
C LEU A 139 -17.10 -7.72 9.57
N ILE A 140 -15.93 -7.31 9.05
CA ILE A 140 -15.74 -6.99 7.64
C ILE A 140 -15.99 -8.24 6.79
N ILE A 141 -15.37 -9.36 7.14
CA ILE A 141 -15.55 -10.61 6.39
C ILE A 141 -17.00 -11.09 6.46
N TYR A 142 -17.64 -11.02 7.62
CA TYR A 142 -19.06 -11.36 7.76
C TYR A 142 -19.95 -10.53 6.82
N VAL A 143 -19.73 -9.22 6.76
CA VAL A 143 -20.56 -8.29 5.98
C VAL A 143 -20.34 -8.47 4.47
N PHE A 144 -19.10 -8.65 4.03
CA PHE A 144 -18.77 -8.70 2.59
C PHE A 144 -18.83 -10.10 1.98
N LEU A 145 -18.49 -11.15 2.73
CA LEU A 145 -18.41 -12.52 2.22
C LEU A 145 -19.40 -13.47 2.88
N GLY A 146 -19.92 -13.10 4.04
CA GLY A 146 -20.91 -13.90 4.79
C GLY A 146 -20.29 -14.76 5.89
N PRO A 147 -21.17 -15.44 6.70
CA PRO A 147 -20.75 -16.15 7.92
C PRO A 147 -19.77 -17.30 7.67
N ASN A 148 -19.89 -18.00 6.54
CA ASN A 148 -19.03 -19.13 6.22
C ASN A 148 -17.54 -18.78 5.98
N TRP A 149 -17.23 -17.49 5.83
CA TRP A 149 -15.89 -17.01 5.59
C TRP A 149 -15.17 -16.47 6.84
N VAL A 150 -15.89 -16.38 7.97
CA VAL A 150 -15.37 -15.80 9.21
C VAL A 150 -14.20 -16.62 9.77
N GLU A 151 -14.16 -17.91 9.53
CA GLU A 151 -13.05 -18.79 9.94
C GLU A 151 -11.70 -18.37 9.33
N TYR A 152 -11.69 -17.72 8.14
CA TYR A 152 -10.49 -17.21 7.47
C TYR A 152 -10.21 -15.73 7.77
N SER A 153 -10.97 -15.12 8.66
CA SER A 153 -10.88 -13.66 8.92
C SER A 153 -9.53 -13.20 9.48
N GLU A 154 -8.82 -14.07 10.22
CA GLU A 154 -7.48 -13.79 10.72
C GLU A 154 -6.46 -13.66 9.57
N LEU A 155 -6.61 -14.47 8.52
CA LEU A 155 -5.78 -14.35 7.32
C LEU A 155 -6.02 -13.01 6.59
N PHE A 156 -7.27 -12.54 6.56
CA PHE A 156 -7.59 -11.20 6.06
C PHE A 156 -6.96 -10.09 6.92
N ALA A 157 -6.99 -10.23 8.26
CA ALA A 157 -6.31 -9.30 9.16
C ALA A 157 -4.81 -9.22 8.85
N CYS A 158 -4.14 -10.38 8.64
CA CYS A 158 -2.75 -10.41 8.22
C CYS A 158 -2.53 -9.67 6.89
N PHE A 159 -3.36 -9.93 5.86
CA PHE A 159 -3.21 -9.27 4.57
C PHE A 159 -3.46 -7.76 4.61
N SER A 160 -4.32 -7.28 5.51
CA SER A 160 -4.55 -5.85 5.67
C SER A 160 -3.28 -5.09 6.08
N LEU A 161 -2.34 -5.76 6.77
CA LEU A 161 -1.03 -5.20 7.12
C LEU A 161 -0.08 -5.02 5.93
N LEU A 162 -0.44 -5.49 4.73
CA LEU A 162 0.29 -5.17 3.50
C LEU A 162 -0.01 -3.74 2.99
N ILE A 163 -1.10 -3.11 3.41
CA ILE A 163 -1.48 -1.76 2.96
C ILE A 163 -0.36 -0.74 3.21
N PRO A 164 0.18 -0.59 4.44
CA PRO A 164 1.31 0.30 4.68
C PRO A 164 2.58 -0.14 3.96
N ALA A 165 2.86 -1.44 3.81
CA ALA A 165 4.00 -1.92 3.04
C ALA A 165 3.95 -1.46 1.58
N PHE A 166 2.79 -1.59 0.92
CA PHE A 166 2.60 -1.07 -0.45
C PHE A 166 2.70 0.44 -0.53
N ALA A 167 2.18 1.17 0.47
CA ALA A 167 2.32 2.62 0.54
C ALA A 167 3.80 3.03 0.64
N ILE A 168 4.58 2.36 1.48
CA ILE A 168 6.03 2.54 1.62
C ILE A 168 6.74 2.26 0.30
N LEU A 169 6.46 1.12 -0.32
CA LEU A 169 7.06 0.71 -1.59
C LEU A 169 6.78 1.72 -2.71
N ASN A 170 5.54 2.20 -2.82
CA ASN A 170 5.17 3.20 -3.82
C ASN A 170 5.89 4.53 -3.61
N GLN A 171 6.10 4.96 -2.38
CA GLN A 171 6.88 6.16 -2.08
C GLN A 171 8.36 5.99 -2.47
N ALA A 172 8.97 4.86 -2.16
CA ALA A 172 10.34 4.55 -2.56
C ALA A 172 10.49 4.50 -4.10
N ARG A 173 9.53 3.88 -4.80
CA ARG A 173 9.51 3.82 -6.27
C ARG A 173 9.41 5.21 -6.92
N ARG A 174 8.63 6.14 -6.33
CA ARG A 174 8.53 7.52 -6.84
C ARG A 174 9.87 8.23 -6.81
N VAL A 175 10.65 8.07 -5.74
CA VAL A 175 12.01 8.63 -5.67
C VAL A 175 12.86 8.11 -6.82
N LEU A 176 12.85 6.81 -7.06
CA LEU A 176 13.62 6.18 -8.15
C LEU A 176 13.18 6.67 -9.54
N ILE A 177 11.89 6.87 -9.76
CA ILE A 177 11.34 7.42 -11.01
C ILE A 177 11.83 8.86 -11.21
N VAL A 178 11.74 9.70 -10.18
CA VAL A 178 12.18 11.12 -10.23
C VAL A 178 13.65 11.25 -10.59
N PHE A 179 14.49 10.34 -10.07
CA PHE A 179 15.94 10.34 -10.36
C PHE A 179 16.33 9.45 -11.55
N GLY A 180 15.38 8.81 -12.24
CA GLY A 180 15.65 7.92 -13.38
C GLY A 180 16.41 6.64 -13.03
N LYS A 181 16.40 6.21 -11.77
CA LYS A 181 17.15 5.05 -11.26
C LYS A 181 16.31 3.78 -11.19
N THR A 182 15.58 3.47 -12.27
CA THR A 182 14.66 2.32 -12.37
C THR A 182 15.32 0.96 -12.13
N LYS A 183 16.62 0.84 -12.36
CA LYS A 183 17.40 -0.38 -12.08
C LYS A 183 17.26 -0.87 -10.63
N HIS A 184 17.16 0.04 -9.68
CA HIS A 184 16.96 -0.31 -8.26
C HIS A 184 15.62 -0.96 -7.97
N MET A 185 14.60 -0.72 -8.83
CA MET A 185 13.31 -1.41 -8.73
C MET A 185 13.47 -2.90 -9.07
N LEU A 186 14.28 -3.23 -10.08
CA LEU A 186 14.58 -4.62 -10.39
C LEU A 186 15.33 -5.30 -9.24
N TYR A 187 16.31 -4.62 -8.62
CA TYR A 187 17.00 -5.17 -7.44
C TYR A 187 16.04 -5.46 -6.29
N TYR A 188 15.08 -4.57 -6.04
CA TYR A 188 14.03 -4.82 -5.06
C TYR A 188 13.23 -6.10 -5.38
N GLU A 189 12.79 -6.28 -6.63
CA GLU A 189 12.02 -7.46 -7.03
C GLU A 189 12.85 -8.75 -6.89
N VAL A 190 14.13 -8.73 -7.29
CA VAL A 190 15.04 -9.87 -7.13
C VAL A 190 15.22 -10.24 -5.65
N VAL A 191 15.56 -9.26 -4.81
CA VAL A 191 15.76 -9.49 -3.37
C VAL A 191 14.47 -9.98 -2.72
N SER A 192 13.34 -9.33 -3.01
CA SER A 192 12.02 -9.74 -2.49
C SER A 192 11.66 -11.16 -2.89
N PHE A 193 11.88 -11.51 -4.16
CA PHE A 193 11.59 -12.84 -4.69
C PHE A 193 12.36 -13.92 -3.91
N PHE A 194 13.68 -13.81 -3.84
CA PHE A 194 14.50 -14.83 -3.17
C PHE A 194 14.29 -14.85 -1.66
N THR A 195 14.13 -13.69 -1.02
CA THR A 195 13.92 -13.62 0.43
C THR A 195 12.58 -14.23 0.82
N ILE A 196 11.49 -13.87 0.14
CA ILE A 196 10.14 -14.36 0.47
C ILE A 196 10.07 -15.87 0.24
N TYR A 197 10.36 -16.32 -0.97
CA TYR A 197 10.15 -17.73 -1.32
C TYR A 197 11.24 -18.63 -0.77
N GLY A 198 12.46 -18.14 -0.66
CA GLY A 198 13.53 -18.86 0.04
C GLY A 198 13.18 -19.09 1.52
N SER A 199 12.67 -18.09 2.21
CA SER A 199 12.23 -18.22 3.61
C SER A 199 11.04 -19.17 3.76
N LEU A 200 10.01 -19.01 2.92
CA LEU A 200 8.82 -19.87 2.98
C LEU A 200 9.14 -21.34 2.67
N PHE A 201 10.06 -21.59 1.73
CA PHE A 201 10.52 -22.93 1.41
C PHE A 201 11.33 -23.57 2.55
N LEU A 202 12.21 -22.78 3.20
CA LEU A 202 13.07 -23.26 4.29
C LEU A 202 12.30 -23.55 5.59
N ILE A 203 11.25 -22.78 5.87
CA ILE A 203 10.46 -22.92 7.12
C ILE A 203 9.50 -24.12 7.04
N GLY A 204 9.06 -24.53 5.85
CA GLY A 204 8.17 -25.69 5.68
C GLY A 204 6.84 -25.52 6.43
N ILE A 205 6.04 -24.52 6.03
CA ILE A 205 4.82 -24.13 6.76
C ILE A 205 3.63 -24.97 6.32
N ASP A 206 2.99 -25.66 7.26
CA ASP A 206 1.83 -26.53 7.02
C ASP A 206 0.47 -25.86 7.35
N ASP A 207 0.48 -24.66 7.92
CA ASP A 207 -0.71 -23.88 8.24
C ASP A 207 -0.85 -22.65 7.33
N LEU A 208 -2.07 -22.44 6.76
CA LEU A 208 -2.36 -21.37 5.81
C LEU A 208 -2.25 -19.97 6.46
N LEU A 209 -2.68 -19.84 7.71
CA LEU A 209 -2.58 -18.58 8.45
C LEU A 209 -1.13 -18.22 8.72
N LEU A 210 -0.33 -19.19 9.20
CA LEU A 210 1.09 -19.00 9.45
C LEU A 210 1.85 -18.69 8.15
N PHE A 211 1.49 -19.32 7.04
CA PHE A 211 2.02 -19.01 5.71
C PHE A 211 1.73 -17.55 5.34
N GLY A 212 0.47 -17.11 5.46
CA GLY A 212 0.06 -15.74 5.18
C GLY A 212 0.76 -14.72 6.08
N ALA A 213 0.82 -14.97 7.38
CA ALA A 213 1.46 -14.09 8.36
C ALA A 213 2.97 -13.96 8.11
N THR A 214 3.66 -15.08 7.86
CA THR A 214 5.10 -15.09 7.53
C THR A 214 5.36 -14.33 6.24
N ARG A 215 4.55 -14.56 5.20
CA ARG A 215 4.61 -13.88 3.91
C ARG A 215 4.47 -12.35 4.08
N VAL A 216 3.48 -11.92 4.87
CA VAL A 216 3.22 -10.51 5.17
C VAL A 216 4.34 -9.88 6.00
N GLY A 217 4.83 -10.59 7.01
CA GLY A 217 5.93 -10.13 7.87
C GLY A 217 7.21 -9.87 7.06
N ILE A 218 7.59 -10.82 6.20
CA ILE A 218 8.77 -10.70 5.34
C ILE A 218 8.60 -9.54 4.35
N GLU A 219 7.43 -9.39 3.70
CA GLU A 219 7.17 -8.29 2.76
C GLU A 219 7.30 -6.93 3.47
N ASN A 220 6.73 -6.77 4.66
CA ASN A 220 6.85 -5.54 5.45
C ASN A 220 8.33 -5.24 5.80
N ALA A 221 9.09 -6.24 6.21
CA ALA A 221 10.51 -6.09 6.54
C ALA A 221 11.32 -5.65 5.31
N ILE A 222 11.07 -6.24 4.14
CA ILE A 222 11.75 -5.88 2.89
C ILE A 222 11.35 -4.47 2.45
N CYS A 223 10.07 -4.10 2.51
CA CYS A 223 9.61 -2.75 2.16
C CYS A 223 10.24 -1.68 3.06
N LEU A 224 10.33 -1.92 4.37
CA LEU A 224 11.00 -1.03 5.31
C LEU A 224 12.51 -0.92 5.02
N SER A 225 13.18 -2.05 4.79
CA SER A 225 14.61 -2.07 4.45
C SER A 225 14.88 -1.30 3.15
N PHE A 226 14.01 -1.46 2.16
CA PHE A 226 14.11 -0.73 0.90
C PHE A 226 13.86 0.77 1.07
N LEU A 227 12.88 1.16 1.90
CA LEU A 227 12.67 2.57 2.25
C LEU A 227 13.91 3.18 2.91
N ILE A 228 14.51 2.48 3.88
CA ILE A 228 15.73 2.91 4.56
C ILE A 228 16.86 3.10 3.55
N TYR A 229 17.06 2.12 2.66
CA TYR A 229 18.05 2.19 1.60
C TYR A 229 17.85 3.42 0.68
N ILE A 230 16.64 3.62 0.17
CA ILE A 230 16.33 4.73 -0.72
C ILE A 230 16.45 6.07 0.00
N THR A 231 15.87 6.18 1.21
CA THR A 231 15.90 7.43 1.96
C THR A 231 17.33 7.83 2.34
N SER A 232 18.13 6.87 2.81
CA SER A 232 19.54 7.13 3.15
C SER A 232 20.36 7.57 1.95
N SER A 233 20.11 6.98 0.77
CA SER A 233 20.86 7.27 -0.45
C SER A 233 20.51 8.64 -1.06
N TYR A 234 19.24 9.09 -0.97
CA TYR A 234 18.78 10.30 -1.66
C TYR A 234 18.52 11.49 -0.74
N THR A 235 18.22 11.26 0.54
CA THR A 235 17.92 12.32 1.51
C THR A 235 18.82 12.31 2.74
N GLY A 236 19.67 11.28 2.87
CA GLY A 236 20.62 11.11 3.98
C GLY A 236 20.04 10.35 5.19
N LEU A 237 20.92 9.69 5.92
CA LEU A 237 20.57 8.88 7.11
C LEU A 237 19.80 9.67 8.18
N ARG A 238 20.21 10.92 8.44
CA ARG A 238 19.54 11.79 9.41
C ARG A 238 18.06 12.01 9.05
N ASN A 239 17.77 12.19 7.78
CA ASN A 239 16.38 12.34 7.31
C ASN A 239 15.59 11.03 7.40
N CYS A 240 16.24 9.88 7.22
CA CYS A 240 15.61 8.58 7.42
C CYS A 240 15.11 8.41 8.86
N PHE A 241 15.95 8.70 9.86
CA PHE A 241 15.55 8.68 11.27
C PHE A 241 14.44 9.69 11.57
N ARG A 242 14.54 10.91 11.00
CA ARG A 242 13.51 11.93 11.13
C ARG A 242 12.17 11.44 10.58
N LEU A 243 12.15 10.78 9.43
CA LEU A 243 10.95 10.22 8.82
C LEU A 243 10.26 9.20 9.73
N LEU A 244 11.03 8.28 10.32
CA LEU A 244 10.52 7.28 11.26
C LEU A 244 9.90 7.95 12.51
N ILE A 245 10.61 8.92 13.09
CA ILE A 245 10.11 9.68 14.25
C ILE A 245 8.82 10.43 13.91
N LEU A 246 8.75 11.07 12.75
CA LEU A 246 7.57 11.81 12.31
C LEU A 246 6.36 10.92 12.02
N SER A 247 6.58 9.65 11.68
CA SER A 247 5.52 8.66 11.40
C SER A 247 5.02 7.94 12.64
N PHE A 248 5.85 7.89 13.70
CA PHE A 248 5.53 7.21 14.95
C PHE A 248 4.20 7.67 15.59
N PRO A 249 3.89 8.97 15.66
CA PRO A 249 2.63 9.44 16.22
C PRO A 249 1.38 8.91 15.49
N VAL A 250 1.46 8.76 14.16
CA VAL A 250 0.38 8.20 13.36
C VAL A 250 0.17 6.73 13.70
N LEU A 251 1.26 5.97 13.76
CA LEU A 251 1.22 4.55 14.14
C LEU A 251 0.64 4.37 15.55
N PHE A 252 1.09 5.17 16.51
CA PHE A 252 0.61 5.14 17.89
C PHE A 252 -0.90 5.44 17.97
N ALA A 253 -1.37 6.48 17.27
CA ALA A 253 -2.80 6.82 17.22
C ALA A 253 -3.64 5.68 16.64
N VAL A 254 -3.16 5.01 15.58
CA VAL A 254 -3.86 3.86 14.98
C VAL A 254 -3.92 2.67 15.92
N ILE A 255 -2.81 2.30 16.57
CA ILE A 255 -2.77 1.18 17.51
C ILE A 255 -3.75 1.43 18.66
N LEU A 256 -3.73 2.64 19.23
CA LEU A 256 -4.59 2.97 20.34
C LEU A 256 -6.08 3.02 19.93
N ALA A 257 -6.40 3.59 18.77
CA ALA A 257 -7.76 3.59 18.23
C ALA A 257 -8.25 2.15 17.95
N SER A 258 -7.39 1.29 17.38
CA SER A 258 -7.73 -0.13 17.13
C SER A 258 -8.02 -0.88 18.43
N LEU A 259 -7.19 -0.69 19.47
CA LEU A 259 -7.40 -1.31 20.77
C LEU A 259 -8.70 -0.83 21.45
N LEU A 260 -8.97 0.48 21.41
CA LEU A 260 -10.19 1.03 22.01
C LEU A 260 -11.46 0.53 21.29
N VAL A 261 -11.44 0.45 19.97
CA VAL A 261 -12.59 -0.07 19.21
C VAL A 261 -12.77 -1.57 19.43
N SER A 262 -11.71 -2.35 19.61
CA SER A 262 -11.83 -3.78 19.93
C SER A 262 -12.40 -4.04 21.32
N ILE A 263 -12.21 -3.11 22.29
CA ILE A 263 -12.79 -3.17 23.64
C ILE A 263 -14.27 -2.74 23.61
N TRP A 264 -14.61 -1.75 22.79
CA TRP A 264 -15.95 -1.15 22.71
C TRP A 264 -16.79 -1.71 21.56
N ASP A 265 -16.42 -2.87 21.03
CA ASP A 265 -17.09 -3.48 19.88
C ASP A 265 -18.61 -3.44 19.98
N LEU A 266 -19.21 -2.53 19.19
CA LEU A 266 -20.67 -2.37 19.12
C LEU A 266 -21.25 -3.47 18.24
N ASN A 267 -21.64 -4.57 18.86
CA ASN A 267 -22.26 -5.68 18.18
C ASN A 267 -23.79 -5.55 18.19
N THR A 268 -24.35 -4.94 17.15
CA THR A 268 -25.80 -4.83 16.96
C THR A 268 -26.36 -6.03 16.19
N GLN A 269 -27.70 -6.18 16.21
CA GLN A 269 -28.35 -7.21 15.41
C GLN A 269 -28.05 -7.09 13.89
N TYR A 270 -27.86 -5.85 13.43
CA TYR A 270 -27.51 -5.56 12.03
C TYR A 270 -26.00 -5.38 11.86
N LYS A 271 -25.30 -6.38 11.35
CA LYS A 271 -23.83 -6.39 11.21
C LYS A 271 -23.28 -5.23 10.39
N LEU A 272 -23.98 -4.80 9.32
CA LEU A 272 -23.60 -3.64 8.53
C LEU A 272 -23.63 -2.35 9.37
N LEU A 273 -24.65 -2.18 10.21
CA LEU A 273 -24.75 -1.03 11.11
C LEU A 273 -23.63 -1.06 12.15
N SER A 274 -23.31 -2.23 12.71
CA SER A 274 -22.15 -2.41 13.60
C SER A 274 -20.85 -1.97 12.93
N LEU A 275 -20.64 -2.36 11.68
CA LEU A 275 -19.42 -1.99 10.92
C LEU A 275 -19.34 -0.47 10.72
N ILE A 276 -20.43 0.19 10.36
CA ILE A 276 -20.49 1.64 10.18
C ILE A 276 -20.23 2.37 11.51
N LEU A 277 -20.85 1.92 12.60
CA LEU A 277 -20.68 2.53 13.92
C LEU A 277 -19.23 2.35 14.43
N ASN A 278 -18.69 1.15 14.35
CA ASN A 278 -17.29 0.89 14.74
C ASN A 278 -16.31 1.69 13.87
N GLY A 279 -16.60 1.86 12.56
CA GLY A 279 -15.82 2.70 11.66
C GLY A 279 -15.88 4.19 12.03
N ALA A 280 -17.06 4.69 12.41
CA ALA A 280 -17.23 6.07 12.87
C ALA A 280 -16.50 6.32 14.20
N ILE A 281 -16.60 5.40 15.16
CA ILE A 281 -15.87 5.47 16.44
C ILE A 281 -14.37 5.45 16.20
N PHE A 282 -13.88 4.50 15.38
CA PHE A 282 -12.46 4.40 15.04
C PHE A 282 -11.94 5.70 14.43
N THR A 283 -12.65 6.23 13.43
CA THR A 283 -12.26 7.47 12.75
C THR A 283 -12.29 8.66 13.70
N GLY A 284 -13.29 8.75 14.57
CA GLY A 284 -13.41 9.80 15.58
C GLY A 284 -12.26 9.76 16.60
N LEU A 285 -11.96 8.57 17.14
CA LEU A 285 -10.84 8.37 18.07
C LEU A 285 -9.49 8.68 17.41
N TYR A 286 -9.29 8.19 16.20
CA TYR A 286 -8.09 8.46 15.43
C TYR A 286 -7.89 9.95 15.16
N ALA A 287 -8.95 10.65 14.71
CA ALA A 287 -8.90 12.08 14.45
C ALA A 287 -8.63 12.90 15.74
N LEU A 288 -9.25 12.51 16.85
CA LEU A 288 -9.03 13.15 18.15
C LEU A 288 -7.56 13.00 18.59
N MET A 289 -7.03 11.78 18.51
CA MET A 289 -5.62 11.51 18.87
C MET A 289 -4.65 12.26 17.97
N LEU A 290 -4.91 12.31 16.67
CA LEU A 290 -4.09 13.11 15.75
C LEU A 290 -4.19 14.61 16.09
N GLY A 291 -5.35 15.10 16.48
CA GLY A 291 -5.52 16.49 16.94
C GLY A 291 -4.66 16.81 18.15
N VAL A 292 -4.65 15.95 19.17
CA VAL A 292 -3.82 16.09 20.38
C VAL A 292 -2.33 16.02 20.02
N ILE A 293 -1.94 15.05 19.18
CA ILE A 293 -0.57 14.88 18.72
C ILE A 293 -0.12 16.11 17.89
N HIS A 294 -1.01 16.55 16.97
CA HIS A 294 -0.72 17.74 16.16
C HIS A 294 -0.47 18.96 17.03
N TYR A 295 -1.31 19.22 18.04
CA TYR A 295 -1.13 20.33 18.98
C TYR A 295 0.21 20.26 19.71
N SER A 296 0.65 19.06 20.09
CA SER A 296 1.91 18.84 20.83
C SER A 296 3.18 18.92 19.96
N ILE A 297 3.08 18.55 18.68
CA ILE A 297 4.25 18.36 17.78
C ILE A 297 4.34 19.44 16.70
N ALA A 298 3.22 20.05 16.29
CA ALA A 298 3.21 21.01 15.19
C ALA A 298 4.07 22.26 15.46
N GLU A 299 4.22 22.68 16.73
CA GLU A 299 5.12 23.76 17.09
C GLU A 299 6.60 23.44 16.89
N LYS A 300 6.95 22.13 16.96
CA LYS A 300 8.34 21.65 16.93
C LYS A 300 8.80 21.20 15.54
N THR A 301 7.86 20.97 14.58
CA THR A 301 8.21 20.39 13.27
C THR A 301 7.51 21.09 12.12
N SER A 302 8.29 21.50 11.12
CA SER A 302 7.80 22.22 9.93
C SER A 302 6.84 21.39 9.07
N GLU A 303 7.02 20.07 9.02
CA GLU A 303 6.21 19.15 8.26
C GLU A 303 4.79 19.02 8.83
N TRP A 304 4.66 18.81 10.12
CA TRP A 304 3.36 18.74 10.79
C TRP A 304 2.61 20.06 10.76
N LYS A 305 3.32 21.18 10.88
CA LYS A 305 2.72 22.53 10.73
C LYS A 305 2.13 22.70 9.32
N TYR A 306 2.83 22.26 8.28
CA TYR A 306 2.37 22.33 6.90
C TYR A 306 1.15 21.44 6.66
N ILE A 307 1.17 20.21 7.15
CA ILE A 307 0.03 19.27 7.05
C ILE A 307 -1.22 19.85 7.73
N GLY A 308 -1.07 20.40 8.94
CA GLY A 308 -2.18 21.05 9.65
C GLY A 308 -2.74 22.27 8.91
N ALA A 309 -1.89 23.05 8.24
CA ALA A 309 -2.33 24.18 7.41
C ALA A 309 -3.09 23.73 6.17
N LEU A 310 -2.72 22.60 5.55
CA LEU A 310 -3.48 22.00 4.44
C LEU A 310 -4.86 21.53 4.88
N ILE A 311 -4.96 20.84 6.01
CA ILE A 311 -6.25 20.36 6.56
C ILE A 311 -7.17 21.56 6.85
N LYS A 312 -6.66 22.63 7.44
CA LYS A 312 -7.45 23.85 7.70
C LYS A 312 -7.96 24.57 6.44
N ARG A 313 -7.30 24.40 5.30
CA ARG A 313 -7.74 24.98 4.03
C ARG A 313 -8.78 24.14 3.28
N SER A 314 -8.90 22.86 3.65
CA SER A 314 -9.85 21.93 3.03
C SER A 314 -11.19 21.81 3.80
N ILE A 315 -11.27 22.38 5.00
CA ILE A 315 -12.47 22.56 5.81
C ILE A 315 -12.97 24.00 5.63
#